data_1b0f860f1801460c916014f03bd7a17b
#
_entry.id   1b0f860f1801460c916014f03bd7a17b
#
_cell.length_a   1.000
_cell.length_b   1.000
_cell.length_c   1.000
_cell.angle_alpha   90.00
_cell.angle_beta   90.00
_cell.angle_gamma   90.00
#
_symmetry.space_group_name_H-M   'P 1'
#
loop_
_entity.id
_entity.type
_entity.pdbx_description
1 polymer ?
#
loop_
_entity_poly.entity_id
_entity_poly.type
_entity_poly.pdbx_seq_one_letter_code
_entity_poly.pdbx_strand_id
1 'polypeptide(L)'
;MLNMSKMFVGLFTVILCLAGTLSVYTQEPTVSTPMTLAPVPLETVSESDQYSQLSMEMAQLRSLIEKKADKPGASKGWSAPKIGGRFFMDYVNHMDQDWDGLPLGSNVTSQNWCGFREARIAVTGTGYDFLDYKLELGFEKNASSCPSYKDIFLGIQHVPILEYVRVGNQYVEDGGSEICNGTTNYTFMELPASLGQQFMSRRLGVTSRHLLADDRVRIFLGAYNATNISDSHYVKDDNQGIVLNTRTTIAPVFCQDGRRLLLVGAYYNFTDSTGSRPLAFNRPGGWDVYNPTGLGNFYSDRYQKAGFEAVMQAGRFCVQTDMFLQNYADVNDGAGSGIGNQTNYGGFIMAKLFLTRNDYRKYNLKNGNWDSVDVSRPFKLADVQGVNWPSGCGAWELAGMYGVYDSFVFSTSVPAAADAKMMNQQVGAALNWYWNPNVKWAVNYFHDMTKARYDGDYYDPRGDYLGMSCRVSF
;
A
#
# COMPACT_ATOMS: atom_id res chain seq x y z
N MET A 1 -24.02 -15.07 14.16
CA MET A 1 -23.46 -15.04 12.80
C MET A 1 -24.12 -13.92 12.01
N LEU A 2 -23.48 -12.76 11.89
CA LEU A 2 -23.95 -11.74 10.97
C LEU A 2 -23.71 -12.25 9.54
N ASN A 3 -24.79 -12.25 8.76
CA ASN A 3 -24.77 -12.80 7.42
C ASN A 3 -23.92 -11.86 6.52
N MET A 4 -22.71 -12.28 6.17
CA MET A 4 -21.74 -11.49 5.40
C MET A 4 -22.30 -10.95 4.07
N SER A 5 -23.27 -11.68 3.45
CA SER A 5 -23.95 -11.19 2.26
C SER A 5 -24.70 -9.88 2.53
N LYS A 6 -25.27 -9.70 3.73
CA LYS A 6 -25.93 -8.46 4.14
C LYS A 6 -24.93 -7.33 4.44
N MET A 7 -23.74 -7.67 4.91
CA MET A 7 -22.66 -6.69 5.14
C MET A 7 -22.08 -6.19 3.80
N PHE A 8 -21.88 -7.07 2.83
CA PHE A 8 -21.47 -6.70 1.47
C PHE A 8 -22.49 -5.81 0.76
N VAL A 9 -23.77 -6.15 0.84
CA VAL A 9 -24.85 -5.35 0.26
C VAL A 9 -24.97 -4.00 0.98
N GLY A 10 -24.87 -3.97 2.31
CA GLY A 10 -24.90 -2.73 3.09
C GLY A 10 -23.74 -1.78 2.76
N LEU A 11 -22.54 -2.30 2.62
CA LEU A 11 -21.35 -1.50 2.28
C LEU A 11 -21.43 -0.96 0.85
N PHE A 12 -21.94 -1.77 -0.09
CA PHE A 12 -22.14 -1.36 -1.48
C PHE A 12 -23.20 -0.25 -1.59
N THR A 13 -24.27 -0.35 -0.78
CA THR A 13 -25.32 0.67 -0.71
C THR A 13 -24.80 1.99 -0.12
N VAL A 14 -23.95 1.94 0.92
CA VAL A 14 -23.33 3.14 1.51
C VAL A 14 -22.39 3.82 0.51
N ILE A 15 -21.59 3.05 -0.24
CA ILE A 15 -20.70 3.59 -1.27
C ILE A 15 -21.51 4.22 -2.42
N LEU A 16 -22.61 3.61 -2.85
CA LEU A 16 -23.51 4.16 -3.86
C LEU A 16 -24.23 5.42 -3.37
N CYS A 17 -24.67 5.46 -2.12
CA CYS A 17 -25.30 6.65 -1.54
C CYS A 17 -24.32 7.81 -1.41
N LEU A 18 -23.05 7.53 -1.04
CA LEU A 18 -21.99 8.55 -0.98
C LEU A 18 -21.55 9.03 -2.38
N ALA A 19 -21.57 8.16 -3.39
CA ALA A 19 -21.33 8.55 -4.78
C ALA A 19 -22.49 9.41 -5.33
N GLY A 20 -23.72 9.12 -4.95
CA GLY A 20 -24.91 9.91 -5.32
C GLY A 20 -24.89 11.34 -4.77
N THR A 21 -24.34 11.54 -3.57
CA THR A 21 -24.21 12.89 -2.98
C THR A 21 -23.09 13.73 -3.62
N LEU A 22 -22.13 13.10 -4.27
CA LEU A 22 -21.07 13.80 -5.02
C LEU A 22 -21.57 14.33 -6.38
N SER A 23 -22.61 13.75 -6.98
CA SER A 23 -23.16 14.19 -8.26
C SER A 23 -24.08 15.42 -8.15
N VAL A 24 -24.54 15.78 -6.94
CA VAL A 24 -25.43 16.94 -6.73
C VAL A 24 -24.68 18.28 -6.65
N TYR A 25 -23.36 18.27 -6.59
CA TYR A 25 -22.56 19.51 -6.51
C TYR A 25 -21.98 20.01 -7.84
N THR A 26 -22.43 19.47 -8.99
CA THR A 26 -22.17 20.06 -10.31
C THR A 26 -23.36 20.93 -10.73
N GLN A 27 -23.77 21.88 -9.93
CA GLN A 27 -24.58 22.98 -10.42
C GLN A 27 -23.66 23.91 -11.22
N GLU A 28 -23.89 23.95 -12.53
CA GLU A 28 -23.40 25.03 -13.37
C GLU A 28 -23.88 26.37 -12.79
N PRO A 29 -23.02 27.40 -12.80
CA PRO A 29 -23.45 28.73 -12.38
C PRO A 29 -24.55 29.19 -13.32
N THR A 30 -25.75 29.39 -12.77
CA THR A 30 -26.84 30.07 -13.45
C THR A 30 -26.34 31.41 -13.98
N VAL A 31 -26.40 31.54 -15.28
CA VAL A 31 -26.11 32.80 -16.00
C VAL A 31 -27.09 33.85 -15.48
N SER A 32 -26.58 34.75 -14.65
CA SER A 32 -27.28 35.98 -14.29
C SER A 32 -27.38 36.88 -15.50
N THR A 33 -28.54 37.42 -15.72
CA THR A 33 -28.97 38.41 -16.72
C THR A 33 -27.89 39.38 -17.16
N PRO A 34 -27.81 39.69 -18.44
CA PRO A 34 -26.75 40.58 -18.99
C PRO A 34 -26.93 42.00 -18.45
N MET A 35 -26.01 42.41 -17.62
CA MET A 35 -25.80 43.82 -17.32
C MET A 35 -25.31 44.51 -18.59
N THR A 36 -26.07 45.43 -19.12
CA THR A 36 -25.71 46.28 -20.26
C THR A 36 -24.53 47.14 -19.82
N LEU A 37 -23.32 46.72 -20.14
CA LEU A 37 -22.14 47.54 -20.05
C LEU A 37 -22.09 48.47 -21.28
N ALA A 38 -21.91 49.74 -21.04
CA ALA A 38 -21.64 50.73 -22.08
C ALA A 38 -20.44 50.28 -22.95
N PRO A 39 -20.45 50.56 -24.24
CA PRO A 39 -19.38 50.13 -25.13
C PRO A 39 -18.05 50.78 -24.71
N VAL A 40 -17.14 49.94 -24.20
CA VAL A 40 -15.72 50.28 -24.10
C VAL A 40 -15.21 50.46 -25.53
N PRO A 41 -14.51 51.54 -25.87
CA PRO A 41 -13.93 51.69 -27.19
C PRO A 41 -12.96 50.53 -27.44
N LEU A 42 -13.25 49.67 -28.40
CA LEU A 42 -12.31 48.71 -28.93
C LEU A 42 -11.20 49.51 -29.59
N GLU A 43 -10.05 49.64 -28.93
CA GLU A 43 -8.82 49.97 -29.66
C GLU A 43 -8.63 48.84 -30.67
N THR A 44 -8.80 49.20 -31.93
CA THR A 44 -8.53 48.32 -33.06
C THR A 44 -7.02 48.10 -33.12
N VAL A 45 -6.55 47.08 -32.39
CA VAL A 45 -5.19 46.53 -32.61
C VAL A 45 -5.15 46.10 -34.08
N SER A 46 -4.26 46.70 -34.83
CA SER A 46 -4.19 46.42 -36.27
C SER A 46 -3.86 44.94 -36.48
N GLU A 47 -4.42 44.32 -37.51
CA GLU A 47 -4.10 42.92 -37.85
C GLU A 47 -2.59 42.68 -37.96
N SER A 48 -1.83 43.71 -38.41
CA SER A 48 -0.37 43.66 -38.47
C SER A 48 0.30 43.51 -37.10
N ASP A 49 -0.28 44.07 -36.03
CA ASP A 49 0.27 43.97 -34.67
C ASP A 49 -0.04 42.62 -34.05
N GLN A 50 -1.21 42.06 -34.37
CA GLN A 50 -1.55 40.68 -33.97
C GLN A 50 -0.65 39.65 -34.65
N TYR A 51 -0.39 39.80 -35.95
CA TYR A 51 0.55 38.95 -36.67
C TYR A 51 1.99 39.08 -36.17
N SER A 52 2.42 40.26 -35.79
CA SER A 52 3.76 40.46 -35.23
C SER A 52 3.89 39.89 -33.83
N GLN A 53 2.87 39.99 -32.97
CA GLN A 53 2.85 39.32 -31.66
C GLN A 53 2.85 37.81 -31.80
N LEU A 54 2.00 37.26 -32.65
CA LEU A 54 1.94 35.80 -32.88
C LEU A 54 3.26 35.28 -33.47
N SER A 55 3.92 36.03 -34.35
CA SER A 55 5.22 35.66 -34.90
C SER A 55 6.33 35.67 -33.82
N MET A 56 6.30 36.64 -32.88
CA MET A 56 7.22 36.67 -31.76
C MET A 56 6.99 35.52 -30.77
N GLU A 57 5.73 35.21 -30.44
CA GLU A 57 5.40 34.06 -29.63
C GLU A 57 5.83 32.73 -30.28
N MET A 58 5.60 32.58 -31.57
CA MET A 58 6.09 31.45 -32.35
C MET A 58 7.61 31.36 -32.38
N ALA A 59 8.31 32.46 -32.49
CA ALA A 59 9.76 32.50 -32.42
C ALA A 59 10.29 32.16 -31.02
N GLN A 60 9.60 32.63 -29.95
CA GLN A 60 9.91 32.26 -28.59
C GLN A 60 9.66 30.76 -28.32
N LEU A 61 8.53 30.22 -28.78
CA LEU A 61 8.24 28.79 -28.70
C LEU A 61 9.26 27.96 -29.45
N ARG A 62 9.66 28.37 -30.66
CA ARG A 62 10.74 27.71 -31.42
C ARG A 62 12.06 27.73 -30.64
N SER A 63 12.45 28.88 -30.09
CA SER A 63 13.68 28.99 -29.29
C SER A 63 13.65 28.14 -28.01
N LEU A 64 12.47 27.98 -27.41
CA LEU A 64 12.28 27.09 -26.24
C LEU A 64 12.32 25.63 -26.67
N ILE A 65 11.79 25.28 -27.82
CA ILE A 65 11.87 23.93 -28.39
C ILE A 65 13.32 23.60 -28.77
N GLU A 66 14.02 24.53 -29.44
CA GLU A 66 15.44 24.39 -29.79
C GLU A 66 16.32 24.33 -28.55
N LYS A 67 16.11 25.16 -27.52
CA LYS A 67 16.80 25.06 -26.25
C LYS A 67 16.48 23.74 -25.47
N LYS A 68 15.33 23.15 -25.73
CA LYS A 68 14.98 21.83 -25.21
C LYS A 68 15.59 20.69 -26.02
N ALA A 69 15.76 20.91 -27.32
CA ALA A 69 16.44 20.01 -28.26
C ALA A 69 17.96 20.08 -28.12
N ASP A 70 18.51 21.26 -27.81
CA ASP A 70 19.94 21.51 -27.57
C ASP A 70 20.40 21.23 -26.12
N LYS A 71 19.54 20.72 -25.26
CA LYS A 71 20.08 20.05 -24.09
C LYS A 71 20.96 18.91 -24.60
N PRO A 72 22.29 18.94 -24.30
CA PRO A 72 23.21 17.95 -24.81
C PRO A 72 22.69 16.58 -24.51
N GLY A 73 22.39 15.87 -25.53
CA GLY A 73 21.88 14.55 -25.69
C GLY A 73 21.24 13.92 -24.45
N ALA A 74 19.96 13.56 -24.56
CA ALA A 74 19.56 12.33 -23.93
C ALA A 74 20.73 11.35 -24.16
N SER A 75 21.50 11.10 -23.11
CA SER A 75 22.71 10.30 -23.26
C SER A 75 22.26 8.96 -23.80
N LYS A 76 22.75 8.56 -24.96
CA LYS A 76 22.50 7.22 -25.52
C LYS A 76 23.08 6.13 -24.59
N GLY A 77 23.04 6.33 -23.29
CA GLY A 77 23.62 5.51 -22.26
C GLY A 77 22.81 5.58 -20.96
N TRP A 78 23.42 5.13 -19.89
CA TRP A 78 22.85 5.14 -18.55
C TRP A 78 22.90 6.53 -17.94
N SER A 79 21.80 6.94 -17.27
CA SER A 79 21.78 8.15 -16.43
C SER A 79 22.70 7.97 -15.21
N ALA A 80 23.13 9.09 -14.63
CA ALA A 80 23.78 9.03 -13.32
C ALA A 80 22.84 8.35 -12.30
N PRO A 81 23.33 7.38 -11.53
CA PRO A 81 22.51 6.71 -10.53
C PRO A 81 22.06 7.70 -9.45
N LYS A 82 20.81 7.58 -9.04
CA LYS A 82 20.24 8.32 -7.91
C LYS A 82 20.30 7.40 -6.69
N ILE A 83 20.89 7.89 -5.61
CA ILE A 83 20.90 7.21 -4.33
C ILE A 83 19.77 7.78 -3.50
N GLY A 84 18.97 6.90 -2.93
CA GLY A 84 17.91 7.22 -2.00
C GLY A 84 17.89 6.18 -0.88
N GLY A 85 17.04 6.39 0.10
CA GLY A 85 16.94 5.45 1.19
C GLY A 85 15.85 5.82 2.17
N ARG A 86 15.71 5.00 3.19
CA ARG A 86 14.83 5.26 4.30
C ARG A 86 15.28 4.58 5.57
N PHE A 87 14.94 5.17 6.69
CA PHE A 87 15.01 4.51 7.99
C PHE A 87 13.76 4.82 8.80
N PHE A 88 13.30 3.82 9.52
CA PHE A 88 12.18 3.90 10.44
C PHE A 88 12.64 3.44 11.81
N MET A 89 12.36 4.24 12.80
CA MET A 89 12.60 3.93 14.20
C MET A 89 11.24 3.84 14.88
N ASP A 90 10.97 2.69 15.46
CA ASP A 90 9.70 2.38 16.10
C ASP A 90 9.92 2.05 17.57
N TYR A 91 8.93 2.41 18.38
CA TYR A 91 8.76 1.99 19.77
C TYR A 91 7.36 1.42 19.94
N VAL A 92 7.25 0.25 20.56
CA VAL A 92 5.98 -0.41 20.86
C VAL A 92 5.91 -0.73 22.33
N ASN A 93 4.81 -0.33 22.96
CA ASN A 93 4.46 -0.62 24.34
C ASN A 93 3.17 -1.42 24.38
N HIS A 94 3.21 -2.58 24.98
CA HIS A 94 2.06 -3.40 25.29
C HIS A 94 1.49 -2.97 26.64
N MET A 95 0.27 -2.41 26.64
CA MET A 95 -0.31 -1.77 27.81
C MET A 95 -1.13 -2.76 28.64
N ASP A 96 -1.94 -3.56 27.99
CA ASP A 96 -2.79 -4.55 28.62
C ASP A 96 -2.94 -5.78 27.72
N GLN A 97 -2.94 -6.96 28.33
CA GLN A 97 -2.99 -8.21 27.62
C GLN A 97 -3.63 -9.29 28.47
N ASP A 98 -4.72 -9.80 27.97
CA ASP A 98 -5.41 -10.95 28.51
C ASP A 98 -5.34 -12.10 27.50
N TRP A 99 -4.34 -12.94 27.70
CA TRP A 99 -4.07 -14.12 26.87
C TRP A 99 -4.30 -15.42 27.62
N ASP A 100 -4.83 -15.34 28.83
CA ASP A 100 -5.02 -16.49 29.69
C ASP A 100 -5.99 -17.51 29.06
N GLY A 101 -5.58 -18.75 29.12
CA GLY A 101 -6.40 -19.89 28.71
C GLY A 101 -6.25 -20.38 27.28
N LEU A 102 -5.50 -19.71 26.37
CA LEU A 102 -5.23 -20.28 25.06
C LEU A 102 -4.37 -21.55 25.19
N PRO A 103 -4.84 -22.73 24.72
CA PRO A 103 -4.08 -23.98 24.81
C PRO A 103 -2.85 -24.04 23.93
N LEU A 104 -2.50 -22.92 23.32
CA LEU A 104 -1.57 -22.76 22.21
C LEU A 104 -0.13 -22.47 22.67
N GLY A 105 0.31 -23.06 23.77
CA GLY A 105 1.69 -22.95 24.25
C GLY A 105 1.96 -21.61 24.95
N SER A 106 2.02 -21.65 26.21
CA SER A 106 1.94 -20.60 27.22
C SER A 106 3.03 -19.52 27.27
N ASN A 107 3.67 -19.17 26.18
CA ASN A 107 4.71 -18.12 26.17
C ASN A 107 4.42 -17.00 25.18
N VAL A 108 3.20 -16.48 25.19
CA VAL A 108 2.91 -15.21 24.56
C VAL A 108 3.44 -14.11 25.48
N THR A 109 4.73 -13.90 25.45
CA THR A 109 5.34 -12.73 26.10
C THR A 109 5.39 -11.63 25.06
N SER A 110 4.43 -10.75 25.12
CA SER A 110 4.55 -9.49 24.43
C SER A 110 5.61 -8.66 25.15
N GLN A 111 6.64 -8.33 24.44
CA GLN A 111 7.71 -7.51 24.96
C GLN A 111 7.61 -6.11 24.36
N ASN A 112 7.73 -5.10 25.22
CA ASN A 112 7.99 -3.75 24.76
C ASN A 112 9.31 -3.76 24.00
N TRP A 113 9.35 -3.08 22.87
CA TRP A 113 10.58 -3.01 22.10
C TRP A 113 10.78 -1.63 21.46
N CYS A 114 12.02 -1.31 21.15
CA CYS A 114 12.43 -0.13 20.43
C CYS A 114 13.55 -0.51 19.47
N GLY A 115 13.47 -0.04 18.22
CA GLY A 115 14.51 -0.38 17.26
C GLY A 115 14.27 0.20 15.87
N PHE A 116 15.20 -0.10 14.97
CA PHE A 116 15.05 0.23 13.56
C PHE A 116 14.22 -0.84 12.87
N ARG A 117 13.01 -0.48 12.45
CA ARG A 117 12.14 -1.35 11.68
C ARG A 117 12.60 -1.51 10.24
N GLU A 118 13.01 -0.41 9.63
CA GLU A 118 13.60 -0.40 8.29
C GLU A 118 14.85 0.47 8.27
N ALA A 119 15.87 -0.02 7.62
CA ALA A 119 17.08 0.70 7.29
C ALA A 119 17.49 0.27 5.89
N ARG A 120 17.18 1.08 4.85
CA ARG A 120 17.34 0.67 3.45
C ARG A 120 18.04 1.73 2.65
N ILE A 121 18.83 1.27 1.69
CA ILE A 121 19.46 2.09 0.66
C ILE A 121 19.02 1.57 -0.69
N ALA A 122 18.69 2.48 -1.60
CA ALA A 122 18.29 2.16 -2.95
C ALA A 122 19.13 2.96 -3.96
N VAL A 123 19.51 2.31 -5.03
CA VAL A 123 20.11 2.92 -6.22
C VAL A 123 19.14 2.75 -7.36
N THR A 124 18.75 3.85 -7.99
CA THR A 124 17.84 3.87 -9.14
C THR A 124 18.43 4.64 -10.29
N GLY A 125 18.03 4.31 -11.50
CA GLY A 125 18.45 5.05 -12.68
C GLY A 125 17.66 4.64 -13.90
N THR A 126 17.94 5.34 -15.01
CA THR A 126 17.34 5.09 -16.33
C THR A 126 18.45 4.86 -17.34
N GLY A 127 18.13 4.22 -18.45
CA GLY A 127 19.08 3.99 -19.55
C GLY A 127 18.37 3.92 -20.89
N TYR A 128 19.04 4.41 -21.93
CA TYR A 128 18.61 4.29 -23.31
C TYR A 128 17.17 4.76 -23.58
N ASP A 129 16.64 5.67 -22.73
CA ASP A 129 15.27 6.26 -22.78
C ASP A 129 14.12 5.28 -22.53
N PHE A 130 14.39 3.97 -22.51
CA PHE A 130 13.35 2.95 -22.33
C PHE A 130 13.62 1.99 -21.18
N LEU A 131 14.79 2.05 -20.53
CA LEU A 131 15.12 1.20 -19.40
C LEU A 131 15.07 1.98 -18.08
N ASP A 132 14.64 1.33 -17.02
CA ASP A 132 14.84 1.76 -15.66
C ASP A 132 15.30 0.60 -14.79
N TYR A 133 16.02 0.89 -13.72
CA TYR A 133 16.46 -0.12 -12.77
C TYR A 133 16.38 0.37 -11.35
N LYS A 134 16.23 -0.59 -10.45
CA LYS A 134 16.31 -0.38 -9.02
C LYS A 134 17.11 -1.49 -8.37
N LEU A 135 18.02 -1.12 -7.48
CA LEU A 135 18.72 -1.99 -6.55
C LEU A 135 18.44 -1.46 -5.14
N GLU A 136 17.69 -2.19 -4.32
CA GLU A 136 17.40 -1.84 -2.93
C GLU A 136 17.88 -2.94 -2.01
N LEU A 137 18.68 -2.54 -1.00
CA LEU A 137 19.19 -3.40 0.05
C LEU A 137 18.63 -2.97 1.40
N GLY A 138 18.24 -3.94 2.21
CA GLY A 138 17.79 -3.77 3.58
C GLY A 138 18.84 -4.20 4.58
N PHE A 139 19.07 -3.37 5.59
CA PHE A 139 20.00 -3.59 6.70
C PHE A 139 19.24 -3.81 8.02
N GLU A 140 17.91 -3.83 7.95
CA GLU A 140 17.06 -4.22 9.07
C GLU A 140 17.25 -5.71 9.38
N LYS A 141 17.15 -6.03 10.66
CA LYS A 141 17.36 -7.40 11.16
C LYS A 141 16.44 -8.41 10.46
N ASN A 142 17.04 -9.43 9.84
CA ASN A 142 16.88 -10.79 10.32
C ASN A 142 18.13 -11.57 9.87
N ALA A 143 18.85 -11.74 10.66
CA ALA A 143 20.11 -12.13 11.19
C ALA A 143 20.88 -13.27 10.51
N SER A 144 20.43 -13.95 9.52
CA SER A 144 21.28 -14.93 8.81
C SER A 144 21.94 -14.36 7.56
N SER A 145 21.44 -13.27 7.02
CA SER A 145 22.06 -12.57 5.88
C SER A 145 21.72 -11.07 5.88
N CYS A 146 22.62 -10.27 6.38
CA CYS A 146 22.60 -8.82 6.19
C CYS A 146 23.67 -8.46 5.17
N PRO A 147 23.39 -7.69 4.11
CA PRO A 147 22.10 -7.08 3.75
C PRO A 147 21.13 -8.05 3.07
N SER A 148 19.82 -7.82 3.28
CA SER A 148 18.75 -8.55 2.59
C SER A 148 18.39 -7.90 1.26
N TYR A 149 18.08 -8.70 0.25
CA TYR A 149 17.62 -8.20 -1.04
C TYR A 149 16.17 -7.75 -0.95
N LYS A 150 15.92 -6.52 -1.40
CA LYS A 150 14.57 -5.95 -1.51
C LYS A 150 14.17 -5.85 -2.99
N ASP A 151 13.92 -4.66 -3.51
CA ASP A 151 13.59 -4.51 -4.92
C ASP A 151 14.87 -4.52 -5.75
N ILE A 152 15.04 -5.52 -6.62
CA ILE A 152 16.14 -5.63 -7.56
C ILE A 152 15.56 -6.00 -8.90
N PHE A 153 15.38 -5.03 -9.78
CA PHE A 153 14.73 -5.25 -11.07
C PHE A 153 15.25 -4.33 -12.18
N LEU A 154 15.02 -4.78 -13.40
CA LEU A 154 15.10 -4.01 -14.62
C LEU A 154 13.68 -3.79 -15.16
N GLY A 155 13.33 -2.55 -15.46
CA GLY A 155 12.10 -2.16 -16.11
C GLY A 155 12.33 -1.80 -17.57
N ILE A 156 11.40 -2.16 -18.44
CA ILE A 156 11.39 -1.85 -19.87
C ILE A 156 10.12 -1.08 -20.16
N GLN A 157 10.28 0.17 -20.58
CA GLN A 157 9.20 1.08 -20.93
C GLN A 157 8.88 1.01 -22.42
N HIS A 158 7.69 1.48 -22.81
CA HIS A 158 7.24 1.55 -24.19
C HIS A 158 7.18 0.21 -24.92
N VAL A 159 6.96 -0.89 -24.17
CA VAL A 159 6.73 -2.20 -24.79
C VAL A 159 5.38 -2.17 -25.51
N PRO A 160 5.30 -2.55 -26.79
CA PRO A 160 4.03 -2.57 -27.51
C PRO A 160 3.00 -3.41 -26.75
N ILE A 161 1.77 -2.92 -26.63
CA ILE A 161 0.64 -3.54 -25.90
C ILE A 161 0.85 -3.58 -24.39
N LEU A 162 2.04 -3.93 -23.90
CA LEU A 162 2.35 -4.12 -22.49
C LEU A 162 2.83 -2.84 -21.78
N GLU A 163 2.94 -1.74 -22.46
CA GLU A 163 3.43 -0.43 -22.00
C GLU A 163 4.70 -0.48 -21.13
N TYR A 164 4.67 -1.28 -20.05
CA TYR A 164 5.78 -1.42 -19.11
C TYR A 164 5.91 -2.87 -18.64
N VAL A 165 7.11 -3.41 -18.78
CA VAL A 165 7.48 -4.76 -18.30
C VAL A 165 8.62 -4.64 -17.30
N ARG A 166 8.53 -5.38 -16.21
CA ARG A 166 9.59 -5.42 -15.18
C ARG A 166 10.03 -6.85 -14.94
N VAL A 167 11.33 -7.07 -14.85
CA VAL A 167 11.94 -8.39 -14.58
C VAL A 167 12.84 -8.27 -13.37
N GLY A 168 12.71 -9.15 -12.40
CA GLY A 168 13.55 -9.17 -11.22
C GLY A 168 12.80 -9.48 -9.93
N ASN A 169 13.48 -9.24 -8.80
CA ASN A 169 12.86 -9.35 -7.48
C ASN A 169 12.05 -8.10 -7.18
N GLN A 170 10.76 -8.25 -6.99
CA GLN A 170 9.83 -7.14 -6.86
C GLN A 170 8.63 -7.51 -6.01
N TYR A 171 7.94 -6.49 -5.50
CA TYR A 171 6.76 -6.68 -4.68
C TYR A 171 5.60 -7.27 -5.49
N VAL A 172 4.92 -8.27 -4.92
CA VAL A 172 3.72 -8.86 -5.50
C VAL A 172 2.52 -7.97 -5.16
N GLU A 173 1.73 -7.56 -6.15
CA GLU A 173 0.53 -6.76 -5.92
C GLU A 173 -0.66 -7.63 -5.46
N ASP A 174 -0.54 -8.18 -4.27
CA ASP A 174 -1.46 -9.15 -3.66
C ASP A 174 -2.49 -8.50 -2.72
N GLY A 175 -2.88 -7.29 -3.00
CA GLY A 175 -3.85 -6.51 -2.22
C GLY A 175 -4.16 -5.17 -2.83
N GLY A 176 -4.95 -4.37 -2.13
CA GLY A 176 -5.36 -3.03 -2.55
C GLY A 176 -4.29 -1.95 -2.32
N SER A 177 -4.72 -0.71 -2.48
CA SER A 177 -3.86 0.49 -2.53
C SER A 177 -3.02 0.73 -1.29
N GLU A 178 -3.50 0.37 -0.08
CA GLU A 178 -2.71 0.52 1.15
C GLU A 178 -1.65 -0.57 1.25
N ILE A 179 -1.99 -1.78 0.82
CA ILE A 179 -1.13 -2.96 0.90
C ILE A 179 -0.02 -2.91 -0.15
N CYS A 180 -0.36 -2.53 -1.38
CA CYS A 180 0.59 -2.39 -2.48
C CYS A 180 1.44 -1.11 -2.37
N ASN A 181 1.40 -0.46 -1.23
CA ASN A 181 2.12 0.77 -0.96
C ASN A 181 3.54 0.50 -0.43
N GLY A 182 4.42 1.47 -0.57
CA GLY A 182 5.64 1.49 0.21
C GLY A 182 5.33 1.79 1.68
N THR A 183 6.02 1.13 2.60
CA THR A 183 5.84 1.32 4.04
C THR A 183 5.99 2.78 4.51
N THR A 184 6.73 3.60 3.76
CA THR A 184 6.83 5.06 3.97
C THR A 184 5.46 5.73 3.91
N ASN A 185 4.59 5.25 3.02
CA ASN A 185 3.29 5.83 2.75
C ASN A 185 2.14 5.14 3.50
N TYR A 186 2.39 4.16 4.36
CA TYR A 186 1.35 3.59 5.21
C TYR A 186 0.74 4.64 6.14
N THR A 187 -0.57 4.58 6.31
CA THR A 187 -1.28 5.47 7.24
C THR A 187 -0.93 5.15 8.67
N PHE A 188 -1.04 3.89 9.05
CA PHE A 188 -0.61 3.37 10.34
C PHE A 188 0.85 2.91 10.29
N MET A 189 1.45 2.70 11.45
CA MET A 189 2.79 2.11 11.50
C MET A 189 2.78 0.65 11.02
N GLU A 190 1.64 -0.03 11.16
CA GLU A 190 1.38 -1.38 10.67
C GLU A 190 0.10 -1.43 9.84
N LEU A 191 0.01 -2.40 8.94
CA LEU A 191 -1.28 -2.85 8.41
C LEU A 191 -2.10 -3.46 9.54
N PRO A 192 -3.44 -3.51 9.42
CA PRO A 192 -4.25 -4.23 10.40
C PRO A 192 -3.67 -5.61 10.69
N ALA A 193 -3.59 -6.00 11.95
CA ALA A 193 -2.96 -7.26 12.38
C ALA A 193 -3.52 -8.47 11.65
N SER A 194 -4.82 -8.41 11.34
CA SER A 194 -5.53 -9.37 10.52
C SER A 194 -4.98 -9.53 9.09
N LEU A 195 -4.22 -8.56 8.59
CA LEU A 195 -3.83 -8.50 7.19
C LEU A 195 -2.32 -8.58 6.97
N GLY A 196 -1.52 -8.10 7.91
CA GLY A 196 -0.10 -7.86 7.72
C GLY A 196 0.71 -9.06 7.24
N GLN A 197 0.29 -10.26 7.59
CA GLN A 197 0.99 -11.50 7.22
C GLN A 197 0.31 -12.28 6.10
N GLN A 198 -0.82 -11.77 5.58
CA GLN A 198 -1.60 -12.43 4.53
C GLN A 198 -1.19 -12.01 3.12
N PHE A 199 -0.16 -11.18 3.00
CA PHE A 199 0.32 -10.67 1.74
C PHE A 199 1.68 -11.25 1.39
N MET A 200 1.81 -11.58 0.11
CA MET A 200 3.09 -11.99 -0.41
C MET A 200 4.02 -10.78 -0.43
N SER A 201 5.21 -10.95 0.09
CA SER A 201 6.26 -9.96 -0.03
C SER A 201 6.85 -9.97 -1.45
N ARG A 202 8.13 -9.75 -1.59
CA ARG A 202 8.83 -9.75 -2.87
C ARG A 202 9.04 -11.16 -3.41
N ARG A 203 8.98 -11.29 -4.74
CA ARG A 203 9.27 -12.52 -5.47
C ARG A 203 10.04 -12.21 -6.74
N LEU A 204 10.87 -13.15 -7.15
CA LEU A 204 11.53 -13.10 -8.45
C LEU A 204 10.52 -13.41 -9.54
N GLY A 205 10.37 -12.52 -10.52
CA GLY A 205 9.36 -12.72 -11.56
C GLY A 205 9.36 -11.64 -12.64
N VAL A 206 8.34 -11.73 -13.47
CA VAL A 206 8.07 -10.81 -14.57
C VAL A 206 6.68 -10.20 -14.35
N THR A 207 6.58 -8.89 -14.52
CA THR A 207 5.30 -8.17 -14.42
C THR A 207 5.08 -7.29 -15.62
N SER A 208 3.83 -7.02 -15.92
CA SER A 208 3.45 -5.99 -16.89
C SER A 208 2.36 -5.09 -16.33
N ARG A 209 2.34 -3.88 -16.86
CA ARG A 209 1.35 -2.88 -16.53
C ARG A 209 0.81 -2.24 -17.80
N HIS A 210 -0.51 -2.14 -17.87
CA HIS A 210 -1.24 -1.50 -18.94
C HIS A 210 -2.04 -0.33 -18.37
N LEU A 211 -2.01 0.79 -19.05
CA LEU A 211 -2.76 1.98 -18.68
C LEU A 211 -3.70 2.34 -19.84
N LEU A 212 -4.96 2.57 -19.51
CA LEU A 212 -6.01 2.90 -20.47
C LEU A 212 -6.80 4.11 -19.96
N ALA A 213 -7.50 4.80 -20.85
CA ALA A 213 -8.38 5.91 -20.52
C ALA A 213 -7.67 7.01 -19.69
N ASP A 214 -6.56 7.54 -20.21
CA ASP A 214 -5.75 8.57 -19.54
C ASP A 214 -5.28 8.13 -18.12
N ASP A 215 -4.72 6.93 -18.03
CA ASP A 215 -4.24 6.27 -16.82
C ASP A 215 -5.34 5.91 -15.80
N ARG A 216 -6.62 6.14 -16.11
CA ARG A 216 -7.73 5.88 -15.18
C ARG A 216 -8.07 4.41 -15.02
N VAL A 217 -7.71 3.59 -15.99
CA VAL A 217 -7.82 2.12 -15.90
C VAL A 217 -6.43 1.55 -15.95
N ARG A 218 -6.06 0.84 -14.90
CA ARG A 218 -4.78 0.16 -14.77
C ARG A 218 -5.01 -1.34 -14.66
N ILE A 219 -4.34 -2.11 -15.50
CA ILE A 219 -4.29 -3.57 -15.44
C ILE A 219 -2.85 -3.97 -15.14
N PHE A 220 -2.67 -4.72 -14.08
CA PHE A 220 -1.39 -5.28 -13.68
C PHE A 220 -1.44 -6.80 -13.79
N LEU A 221 -0.40 -7.39 -14.38
CA LEU A 221 -0.21 -8.83 -14.49
C LEU A 221 1.17 -9.19 -13.98
N GLY A 222 1.27 -10.26 -13.20
CA GLY A 222 2.52 -10.75 -12.66
C GLY A 222 2.61 -12.28 -12.71
N ALA A 223 3.80 -12.77 -13.01
CA ALA A 223 4.16 -14.18 -12.92
C ALA A 223 5.49 -14.27 -12.17
N TYR A 224 5.51 -15.04 -11.09
CA TYR A 224 6.65 -15.09 -10.19
C TYR A 224 6.95 -16.52 -9.75
N ASN A 225 8.16 -16.72 -9.25
CA ASN A 225 8.47 -17.90 -8.47
C ASN A 225 7.83 -17.80 -7.07
N ALA A 226 7.31 -18.90 -6.56
CA ALA A 226 6.67 -18.91 -5.25
C ALA A 226 7.63 -18.70 -4.07
N THR A 227 8.93 -18.97 -4.27
CA THR A 227 9.96 -18.85 -3.23
C THR A 227 10.43 -17.41 -3.08
N ASN A 228 10.57 -16.96 -1.83
CA ASN A 228 11.19 -15.67 -1.53
C ASN A 228 12.71 -15.80 -1.56
N ILE A 229 13.39 -14.92 -2.31
CA ILE A 229 14.85 -14.89 -2.42
C ILE A 229 15.51 -13.83 -1.52
N SER A 230 14.77 -13.17 -0.63
CA SER A 230 15.31 -12.11 0.22
C SER A 230 16.49 -12.58 1.10
N ASP A 231 16.42 -13.84 1.53
CA ASP A 231 17.42 -14.47 2.40
C ASP A 231 18.27 -15.53 1.68
N SER A 232 17.88 -15.90 0.47
CA SER A 232 18.57 -16.88 -0.38
C SER A 232 18.91 -16.22 -1.71
N HIS A 233 20.15 -16.24 -2.11
CA HIS A 233 20.62 -15.60 -3.34
C HIS A 233 20.11 -16.28 -4.61
N TYR A 234 19.45 -17.43 -4.50
CA TYR A 234 18.96 -18.24 -5.60
C TYR A 234 17.76 -19.12 -5.19
N VAL A 235 17.01 -19.57 -6.17
CA VAL A 235 15.94 -20.55 -6.01
C VAL A 235 16.50 -21.93 -6.32
N LYS A 236 16.28 -22.88 -5.41
CA LYS A 236 16.67 -24.29 -5.60
C LYS A 236 15.59 -25.06 -6.36
N ASP A 237 15.98 -26.12 -7.05
CA ASP A 237 15.07 -26.94 -7.87
C ASP A 237 13.91 -27.56 -7.08
N ASP A 238 14.11 -27.85 -5.81
CA ASP A 238 13.09 -28.42 -4.92
C ASP A 238 12.04 -27.42 -4.40
N ASN A 239 12.19 -26.15 -4.75
CA ASN A 239 11.33 -25.04 -4.29
C ASN A 239 10.66 -24.28 -5.46
N GLN A 240 10.40 -24.95 -6.57
CA GLN A 240 9.77 -24.35 -7.72
C GLN A 240 8.25 -24.41 -7.60
N GLY A 241 7.65 -23.26 -7.43
CA GLY A 241 6.22 -23.04 -7.55
C GLY A 241 5.99 -21.78 -8.37
N ILE A 242 4.79 -21.60 -8.86
CA ILE A 242 4.39 -20.43 -9.63
C ILE A 242 3.38 -19.58 -8.87
N VAL A 243 3.54 -18.27 -8.94
CA VAL A 243 2.55 -17.29 -8.51
C VAL A 243 2.09 -16.52 -9.73
N LEU A 244 0.79 -16.57 -9.99
CA LEU A 244 0.13 -15.72 -10.99
C LEU A 244 -0.71 -14.69 -10.27
N ASN A 245 -0.48 -13.42 -10.60
CA ASN A 245 -1.14 -12.30 -9.93
C ASN A 245 -1.72 -11.33 -10.96
N THR A 246 -2.90 -10.83 -10.70
CA THR A 246 -3.50 -9.74 -11.45
C THR A 246 -4.18 -8.76 -10.53
N ARG A 247 -4.10 -7.47 -10.86
CA ARG A 247 -4.84 -6.41 -10.19
C ARG A 247 -5.31 -5.39 -11.20
N THR A 248 -6.61 -5.09 -11.19
CA THR A 248 -7.21 -4.07 -12.04
C THR A 248 -7.80 -2.99 -11.17
N THR A 249 -7.47 -1.73 -11.47
CA THR A 249 -8.04 -0.56 -10.80
C THR A 249 -8.67 0.38 -11.81
N ILE A 250 -9.79 0.97 -11.43
CA ILE A 250 -10.53 1.95 -12.22
C ILE A 250 -10.75 3.19 -11.35
N ALA A 251 -10.37 4.36 -11.84
CA ALA A 251 -10.54 5.64 -11.16
C ALA A 251 -11.54 6.54 -11.93
N PRO A 252 -12.86 6.36 -11.76
CA PRO A 252 -13.87 7.17 -12.44
C PRO A 252 -13.72 8.67 -12.15
N VAL A 253 -13.27 9.00 -10.93
CA VAL A 253 -12.96 10.37 -10.54
C VAL A 253 -11.49 10.44 -10.14
N PHE A 254 -10.73 11.29 -10.80
CA PHE A 254 -9.36 11.62 -10.44
C PHE A 254 -9.04 13.04 -10.84
N CYS A 255 -8.79 13.90 -9.87
CA CYS A 255 -8.46 15.30 -10.09
C CYS A 255 -7.39 15.75 -9.09
N GLN A 256 -6.50 16.65 -9.53
CA GLN A 256 -5.50 17.29 -8.68
C GLN A 256 -4.65 16.26 -7.91
N ASP A 257 -4.00 15.34 -8.63
CA ASP A 257 -3.12 14.29 -8.08
C ASP A 257 -3.78 13.41 -7.00
N GLY A 258 -5.09 13.21 -7.13
CA GLY A 258 -5.87 12.40 -6.19
C GLY A 258 -6.56 13.19 -5.07
N ARG A 259 -6.48 14.52 -5.02
CA ARG A 259 -7.24 15.32 -4.05
C ARG A 259 -8.75 15.06 -4.11
N ARG A 260 -9.26 14.72 -5.30
CA ARG A 260 -10.57 14.11 -5.52
C ARG A 260 -10.36 12.80 -6.24
N LEU A 261 -10.65 11.71 -5.55
CA LEU A 261 -10.44 10.36 -6.03
C LEU A 261 -11.66 9.51 -5.68
N LEU A 262 -12.16 8.80 -6.66
CA LEU A 262 -12.97 7.61 -6.49
C LEU A 262 -12.27 6.50 -7.26
N LEU A 263 -11.88 5.45 -6.58
CA LEU A 263 -11.21 4.30 -7.18
C LEU A 263 -11.88 3.03 -6.68
N VAL A 264 -12.04 2.10 -7.58
CA VAL A 264 -12.44 0.73 -7.29
C VAL A 264 -11.44 -0.21 -7.95
N GLY A 265 -11.17 -1.33 -7.33
CA GLY A 265 -10.24 -2.31 -7.88
C GLY A 265 -10.58 -3.73 -7.43
N ALA A 266 -10.06 -4.67 -8.17
CA ALA A 266 -10.11 -6.08 -7.85
C ALA A 266 -8.77 -6.73 -8.14
N TYR A 267 -8.43 -7.75 -7.37
CA TYR A 267 -7.19 -8.49 -7.54
C TYR A 267 -7.42 -9.98 -7.35
N TYR A 268 -6.58 -10.75 -7.99
CA TYR A 268 -6.56 -12.21 -7.87
C TYR A 268 -5.11 -12.70 -7.83
N ASN A 269 -4.86 -13.64 -6.94
CA ASN A 269 -3.59 -14.33 -6.80
C ASN A 269 -3.84 -15.83 -6.82
N PHE A 270 -3.07 -16.52 -7.64
CA PHE A 270 -3.02 -17.98 -7.69
C PHE A 270 -1.59 -18.41 -7.43
N THR A 271 -1.41 -19.32 -6.49
CA THR A 271 -0.11 -19.90 -6.18
C THR A 271 -0.23 -21.42 -6.17
N ASP A 272 0.64 -22.06 -6.88
CA ASP A 272 0.78 -23.51 -6.92
C ASP A 272 2.21 -23.88 -6.55
N SER A 273 2.37 -24.72 -5.55
CA SER A 273 3.67 -25.27 -5.15
C SER A 273 3.79 -26.68 -5.76
N THR A 274 4.53 -26.80 -6.84
CA THR A 274 4.74 -28.08 -7.54
C THR A 274 5.82 -28.95 -6.93
N GLY A 275 6.22 -28.73 -5.71
CA GLY A 275 7.36 -29.41 -5.11
C GLY A 275 7.11 -30.00 -3.74
N SER A 276 8.13 -30.64 -3.21
CA SER A 276 8.15 -31.29 -1.91
C SER A 276 8.08 -30.35 -0.71
N ARG A 277 7.94 -29.02 -0.95
CA ARG A 277 7.78 -28.02 0.12
C ARG A 277 6.49 -27.26 -0.10
N PRO A 278 5.44 -27.65 0.62
CA PRO A 278 4.20 -26.90 0.67
C PRO A 278 4.46 -25.45 1.13
N LEU A 279 3.60 -24.56 0.69
CA LEU A 279 3.66 -23.16 1.08
C LEU A 279 3.45 -23.05 2.59
N ALA A 280 4.41 -22.50 3.28
CA ALA A 280 4.28 -22.15 4.69
C ALA A 280 3.54 -20.82 4.81
N PHE A 281 2.44 -20.82 5.53
CA PHE A 281 1.68 -19.60 5.83
C PHE A 281 1.90 -19.19 7.28
N ASN A 282 2.26 -17.94 7.45
CA ASN A 282 2.33 -17.33 8.75
C ASN A 282 0.92 -16.92 9.19
N ARG A 283 0.75 -16.74 10.47
CA ARG A 283 -0.51 -16.38 11.11
C ARG A 283 -0.83 -14.92 10.96
N PRO A 284 -2.11 -14.57 11.09
CA PRO A 284 -2.48 -13.19 11.35
C PRO A 284 -1.86 -12.76 12.68
N GLY A 285 -1.17 -11.67 12.65
CA GLY A 285 -0.54 -11.04 13.80
C GLY A 285 0.17 -9.80 13.35
N GLY A 286 -0.08 -8.71 14.03
CA GLY A 286 0.72 -7.50 13.88
C GLY A 286 2.16 -7.81 14.27
N TRP A 287 3.02 -7.00 13.80
CA TRP A 287 4.45 -7.05 13.88
C TRP A 287 4.97 -7.28 15.31
N ASP A 288 5.45 -8.48 15.62
CA ASP A 288 5.89 -8.96 16.94
C ASP A 288 4.91 -8.71 18.10
N VAL A 289 3.75 -8.12 17.80
CA VAL A 289 2.75 -7.74 18.80
C VAL A 289 1.91 -8.91 19.18
N TYR A 290 1.61 -9.77 18.23
CA TYR A 290 0.79 -10.94 18.43
C TYR A 290 1.36 -12.11 17.66
N ASN A 291 2.18 -12.87 18.30
CA ASN A 291 2.56 -14.19 17.83
C ASN A 291 2.16 -15.19 18.92
N PRO A 292 0.95 -15.77 18.89
CA PRO A 292 0.65 -16.87 19.74
C PRO A 292 1.63 -17.99 19.39
N THR A 293 2.78 -17.97 20.07
CA THR A 293 3.81 -18.99 19.93
C THR A 293 3.19 -20.33 20.25
N GLY A 294 3.21 -21.24 19.34
CA GLY A 294 2.60 -22.55 19.54
C GLY A 294 1.76 -23.02 18.36
N LEU A 295 1.18 -22.11 17.58
CA LEU A 295 0.58 -22.51 16.31
C LEU A 295 1.70 -22.69 15.29
N GLY A 296 2.17 -23.88 14.96
CA GLY A 296 3.14 -24.17 13.92
C GLY A 296 2.72 -23.60 12.55
N ASN A 297 3.60 -23.63 11.58
CA ASN A 297 3.23 -23.34 10.21
C ASN A 297 2.29 -24.42 9.72
N PHE A 298 1.30 -24.05 8.94
CA PHE A 298 0.55 -25.02 8.14
C PHE A 298 1.07 -25.00 6.72
N TYR A 299 0.77 -26.05 5.99
CA TYR A 299 1.21 -26.24 4.63
C TYR A 299 0.00 -26.40 3.70
N SER A 300 0.12 -25.91 2.49
CA SER A 300 -0.90 -26.06 1.46
C SER A 300 -0.23 -26.15 0.09
N ASP A 301 -0.71 -27.03 -0.76
CA ASP A 301 -0.16 -27.23 -2.10
C ASP A 301 -0.60 -26.12 -3.06
N ARG A 302 -1.78 -25.57 -2.83
CA ARG A 302 -2.35 -24.52 -3.67
C ARG A 302 -3.04 -23.46 -2.84
N TYR A 303 -2.81 -22.22 -3.21
CA TYR A 303 -3.40 -21.06 -2.57
C TYR A 303 -4.04 -20.14 -3.61
N GLN A 304 -5.22 -19.66 -3.33
CA GLN A 304 -5.94 -18.69 -4.15
C GLN A 304 -6.44 -17.56 -3.27
N LYS A 305 -6.31 -16.32 -3.76
CA LYS A 305 -6.83 -15.15 -3.09
C LYS A 305 -7.54 -14.25 -4.11
N ALA A 306 -8.78 -13.91 -3.83
CA ALA A 306 -9.52 -12.91 -4.58
C ALA A 306 -9.91 -11.76 -3.66
N GLY A 307 -9.75 -10.53 -4.11
CA GLY A 307 -10.10 -9.38 -3.29
C GLY A 307 -10.61 -8.19 -4.09
N PHE A 308 -11.16 -7.27 -3.33
CA PHE A 308 -11.76 -6.04 -3.80
C PHE A 308 -11.28 -4.87 -2.96
N GLU A 309 -11.00 -3.75 -3.61
CA GLU A 309 -10.64 -2.49 -2.96
C GLU A 309 -11.55 -1.34 -3.40
N ALA A 310 -11.75 -0.38 -2.52
CA ALA A 310 -12.36 0.89 -2.86
C ALA A 310 -11.68 2.03 -2.08
N VAL A 311 -11.50 3.15 -2.76
CA VAL A 311 -10.92 4.37 -2.19
C VAL A 311 -11.77 5.55 -2.60
N MET A 312 -12.14 6.38 -1.63
CA MET A 312 -12.79 7.66 -1.85
C MET A 312 -12.01 8.74 -1.10
N GLN A 313 -11.53 9.74 -1.81
CA GLN A 313 -10.90 10.93 -1.21
C GLN A 313 -11.58 12.20 -1.71
N ALA A 314 -11.91 13.07 -0.78
CA ALA A 314 -12.50 14.38 -1.02
C ALA A 314 -11.74 15.45 -0.20
N GLY A 315 -10.72 16.05 -0.81
CA GLY A 315 -9.85 17.01 -0.15
C GLY A 315 -9.09 16.40 1.01
N ARG A 316 -9.44 16.80 2.22
CA ARG A 316 -8.79 16.35 3.48
C ARG A 316 -9.28 15.00 4.00
N PHE A 317 -10.44 14.57 3.54
CA PHE A 317 -11.10 13.35 4.02
C PHE A 317 -10.90 12.21 3.02
N CYS A 318 -10.58 11.04 3.54
CA CYS A 318 -10.42 9.82 2.76
C CYS A 318 -11.02 8.63 3.52
N VAL A 319 -11.72 7.77 2.78
CA VAL A 319 -12.13 6.44 3.25
C VAL A 319 -11.62 5.41 2.27
N GLN A 320 -11.09 4.32 2.78
CA GLN A 320 -10.64 3.21 1.96
C GLN A 320 -10.99 1.87 2.61
N THR A 321 -11.15 0.87 1.78
CA THR A 321 -11.40 -0.51 2.22
C THR A 321 -10.69 -1.49 1.31
N ASP A 322 -10.33 -2.63 1.87
CA ASP A 322 -9.81 -3.79 1.17
C ASP A 322 -10.43 -5.04 1.80
N MET A 323 -10.94 -5.94 0.98
CA MET A 323 -11.58 -7.18 1.43
C MET A 323 -11.15 -8.33 0.54
N PHE A 324 -10.93 -9.49 1.12
CA PHE A 324 -10.47 -10.66 0.39
C PHE A 324 -11.01 -11.97 0.93
N LEU A 325 -11.00 -12.95 0.06
CA LEU A 325 -11.25 -14.36 0.31
C LEU A 325 -10.00 -15.14 -0.06
N GLN A 326 -9.61 -16.10 0.78
CA GLN A 326 -8.46 -16.98 0.57
C GLN A 326 -8.89 -18.43 0.65
N ASN A 327 -8.52 -19.21 -0.35
CA ASN A 327 -8.75 -20.66 -0.38
C ASN A 327 -7.41 -21.38 -0.37
N TYR A 328 -7.27 -22.35 0.52
CA TYR A 328 -6.12 -23.23 0.66
C TYR A 328 -6.57 -24.64 0.34
N ALA A 329 -5.89 -25.31 -0.59
CA ALA A 329 -6.14 -26.70 -0.90
C ALA A 329 -5.20 -27.61 -0.13
N ASP A 330 -5.73 -28.72 0.33
CA ASP A 330 -4.98 -29.81 0.95
C ASP A 330 -4.09 -29.35 2.13
N VAL A 331 -4.69 -28.58 3.04
CA VAL A 331 -4.00 -28.06 4.22
C VAL A 331 -3.54 -29.22 5.09
N ASN A 332 -2.24 -29.23 5.44
CA ASN A 332 -1.62 -30.28 6.22
C ASN A 332 -0.51 -29.74 7.15
N ASP A 333 -0.01 -30.60 8.03
CA ASP A 333 1.03 -30.30 9.02
C ASP A 333 2.46 -30.57 8.51
N GLY A 334 2.62 -30.97 7.27
CA GLY A 334 3.91 -31.40 6.70
C GLY A 334 4.34 -32.80 7.13
N ALA A 335 3.64 -33.44 8.06
CA ALA A 335 3.87 -34.83 8.49
C ALA A 335 2.81 -35.81 7.93
N GLY A 336 1.87 -35.30 7.15
CA GLY A 336 0.84 -36.07 6.48
C GLY A 336 -0.54 -36.03 7.13
N SER A 337 -0.71 -35.32 8.25
CA SER A 337 -2.03 -35.07 8.84
C SER A 337 -2.65 -33.85 8.18
N GLY A 338 -3.75 -34.02 7.48
CA GLY A 338 -4.43 -32.97 6.73
C GLY A 338 -5.84 -32.70 7.27
N ILE A 339 -6.30 -31.47 7.09
CA ILE A 339 -7.67 -31.04 7.37
C ILE A 339 -8.45 -30.69 6.10
N GLY A 340 -7.86 -30.98 4.92
CA GLY A 340 -8.46 -30.74 3.62
C GLY A 340 -8.49 -29.26 3.25
N ASN A 341 -9.44 -28.89 2.39
CA ASN A 341 -9.55 -27.52 1.89
C ASN A 341 -10.07 -26.55 2.96
N GLN A 342 -9.45 -25.40 3.06
CA GLN A 342 -9.80 -24.36 4.03
C GLN A 342 -10.02 -23.01 3.36
N THR A 343 -10.90 -22.21 3.93
CA THR A 343 -11.24 -20.88 3.43
C THR A 343 -11.14 -19.85 4.55
N ASN A 344 -10.38 -18.80 4.30
CA ASN A 344 -10.26 -17.64 5.17
C ASN A 344 -10.83 -16.41 4.46
N TYR A 345 -11.26 -15.44 5.23
CA TYR A 345 -11.64 -14.14 4.70
C TYR A 345 -11.19 -13.02 5.64
N GLY A 346 -10.91 -11.89 5.07
CA GLY A 346 -10.48 -10.74 5.84
C GLY A 346 -10.66 -9.43 5.10
N GLY A 347 -10.40 -8.36 5.80
CA GLY A 347 -10.47 -7.03 5.24
C GLY A 347 -10.39 -5.95 6.29
N PHE A 348 -10.36 -4.72 5.83
CA PHE A 348 -10.41 -3.55 6.69
C PHE A 348 -11.20 -2.41 6.05
N ILE A 349 -11.66 -1.51 6.89
CA ILE A 349 -12.09 -0.17 6.53
C ILE A 349 -11.25 0.83 7.31
N MET A 350 -10.85 1.92 6.65
CA MET A 350 -10.02 2.97 7.23
C MET A 350 -10.54 4.33 6.81
N ALA A 351 -10.68 5.23 7.78
CA ALA A 351 -11.02 6.63 7.54
C ALA A 351 -9.85 7.53 7.97
N LYS A 352 -9.57 8.57 7.19
CA LYS A 352 -8.46 9.51 7.38
C LYS A 352 -8.95 10.94 7.22
N LEU A 353 -8.47 11.83 8.08
CA LEU A 353 -8.80 13.24 8.04
C LEU A 353 -7.54 14.09 8.31
N PHE A 354 -7.13 14.90 7.36
CA PHE A 354 -6.16 15.95 7.63
C PHE A 354 -6.79 17.07 8.46
N LEU A 355 -6.24 17.30 9.63
CA LEU A 355 -6.67 18.37 10.53
C LEU A 355 -6.23 19.75 10.00
N THR A 356 -5.09 19.78 9.31
CA THR A 356 -4.54 20.96 8.64
C THR A 356 -5.22 21.22 7.30
N ARG A 357 -5.32 22.49 6.92
CA ARG A 357 -6.01 22.90 5.70
C ARG A 357 -5.13 22.68 4.47
N ASN A 358 -5.76 22.27 3.37
CA ASN A 358 -5.16 22.05 2.05
C ASN A 358 -4.19 20.87 1.95
N ASP A 359 -3.95 20.14 3.03
CA ASP A 359 -3.15 18.92 3.00
C ASP A 359 -4.01 17.74 2.56
N TYR A 360 -3.43 16.86 1.79
CA TYR A 360 -4.06 15.64 1.31
C TYR A 360 -2.98 14.62 0.89
N ARG A 361 -3.38 13.37 0.70
CA ARG A 361 -2.48 12.34 0.21
C ARG A 361 -2.61 12.22 -1.30
N LYS A 362 -1.49 12.31 -2.02
CA LYS A 362 -1.45 12.08 -3.47
C LYS A 362 -1.66 10.60 -3.77
N TYR A 363 -2.20 10.33 -4.95
CA TYR A 363 -2.39 8.98 -5.45
C TYR A 363 -1.72 8.83 -6.81
N ASN A 364 -0.96 7.77 -7.00
CA ASN A 364 -0.28 7.47 -8.25
C ASN A 364 -1.08 6.42 -9.03
N LEU A 365 -1.83 6.85 -10.04
CA LEU A 365 -2.63 5.95 -10.90
C LEU A 365 -1.76 4.91 -11.60
N LYS A 366 -0.56 5.30 -12.06
CA LYS A 366 0.36 4.40 -12.78
C LYS A 366 0.85 3.27 -11.89
N ASN A 367 1.10 3.53 -10.63
CA ASN A 367 1.53 2.52 -9.68
C ASN A 367 0.36 1.87 -8.93
N GLY A 368 -0.84 2.47 -9.00
CA GLY A 368 -2.03 1.95 -8.32
C GLY A 368 -1.92 2.00 -6.80
N ASN A 369 -1.24 3.01 -6.24
CA ASN A 369 -1.01 3.14 -4.81
C ASN A 369 -0.89 4.61 -4.37
N TRP A 370 -0.85 4.80 -3.05
CA TRP A 370 -0.64 6.11 -2.46
C TRP A 370 0.77 6.63 -2.72
N ASP A 371 0.87 7.91 -3.00
CA ASP A 371 2.11 8.68 -3.06
C ASP A 371 2.30 9.49 -1.77
N SER A 372 3.28 10.38 -1.76
CA SER A 372 3.58 11.25 -0.64
C SER A 372 2.41 12.18 -0.28
N VAL A 373 2.40 12.65 0.96
CA VAL A 373 1.46 13.68 1.41
C VAL A 373 1.86 15.03 0.82
N ASP A 374 0.88 15.76 0.27
CA ASP A 374 1.07 17.15 -0.14
C ASP A 374 0.97 18.05 1.09
N VAL A 375 2.12 18.45 1.62
CA VAL A 375 2.23 19.26 2.84
C VAL A 375 2.25 20.73 2.46
N SER A 376 1.13 21.41 2.61
CA SER A 376 0.96 22.81 2.18
C SER A 376 1.84 23.81 2.94
N ARG A 377 2.16 23.52 4.20
CA ARG A 377 3.03 24.31 5.06
C ARG A 377 4.06 23.44 5.76
N PRO A 378 5.14 23.01 5.06
CA PRO A 378 6.16 22.18 5.65
C PRO A 378 6.73 22.79 6.93
N PHE A 379 6.96 21.95 7.94
CA PHE A 379 7.64 22.35 9.16
C PHE A 379 9.08 22.75 8.85
N LYS A 380 9.49 23.90 9.33
CA LYS A 380 10.85 24.44 9.17
C LYS A 380 11.29 25.08 10.47
N LEU A 381 12.58 25.13 10.69
CA LEU A 381 13.18 26.02 11.67
C LEU A 381 13.67 27.27 10.93
N ALA A 382 13.14 28.43 11.33
CA ALA A 382 13.56 29.72 10.77
C ALA A 382 14.53 30.39 11.75
N ASP A 383 15.67 30.83 11.26
CA ASP A 383 16.60 31.60 12.04
C ASP A 383 16.06 33.04 12.21
N VAL A 384 15.78 33.43 13.44
CA VAL A 384 15.41 34.78 13.82
C VAL A 384 16.39 35.26 14.90
N GLN A 385 17.30 36.15 14.55
CA GLN A 385 18.31 36.70 15.46
C GLN A 385 19.21 35.64 16.13
N GLY A 386 19.64 34.61 15.35
CA GLY A 386 20.46 33.51 15.87
C GLY A 386 19.69 32.46 16.67
N VAL A 387 18.36 32.53 16.72
CA VAL A 387 17.49 31.56 17.35
C VAL A 387 16.62 30.89 16.27
N ASN A 388 16.66 29.56 16.20
CA ASN A 388 15.83 28.81 15.29
C ASN A 388 14.40 28.68 15.84
N TRP A 389 13.43 29.33 15.19
CA TRP A 389 12.02 29.26 15.54
C TRP A 389 11.27 28.35 14.58
N PRO A 390 10.29 27.54 15.06
CA PRO A 390 9.42 26.79 14.19
C PRO A 390 8.63 27.71 13.26
N SER A 391 8.67 27.41 11.95
CA SER A 391 7.87 28.08 10.94
C SER A 391 7.17 27.02 10.08
N GLY A 392 5.87 27.20 9.87
CA GLY A 392 5.04 26.12 9.34
C GLY A 392 4.67 25.09 10.42
N CYS A 393 3.56 24.40 10.22
CA CYS A 393 3.06 23.43 11.21
C CYS A 393 3.21 21.97 10.74
N GLY A 394 3.66 21.75 9.50
CA GLY A 394 3.54 20.45 8.87
C GLY A 394 2.07 20.08 8.60
N ALA A 395 1.83 18.86 8.15
CA ALA A 395 0.49 18.32 7.97
C ALA A 395 0.16 17.36 9.14
N TRP A 396 -1.04 17.50 9.69
CA TRP A 396 -1.55 16.64 10.75
C TRP A 396 -2.71 15.80 10.24
N GLU A 397 -2.63 14.48 10.39
CA GLU A 397 -3.65 13.51 9.96
C GLU A 397 -4.12 12.68 11.16
N LEU A 398 -5.43 12.62 11.34
CA LEU A 398 -6.08 11.69 12.24
C LEU A 398 -6.63 10.53 11.40
N ALA A 399 -6.42 9.30 11.83
CA ALA A 399 -6.95 8.12 11.17
C ALA A 399 -7.56 7.14 12.16
N GLY A 400 -8.60 6.43 11.69
CA GLY A 400 -9.21 5.33 12.39
C GLY A 400 -9.35 4.14 11.46
N MET A 401 -9.23 2.92 11.99
CA MET A 401 -9.44 1.70 11.22
C MET A 401 -10.16 0.63 12.02
N TYR A 402 -10.85 -0.25 11.30
CA TYR A 402 -11.34 -1.52 11.77
C TYR A 402 -10.94 -2.61 10.80
N GLY A 403 -10.29 -3.65 11.28
CA GLY A 403 -9.88 -4.81 10.51
C GLY A 403 -10.47 -6.09 11.08
N VAL A 404 -10.73 -7.06 10.22
CA VAL A 404 -11.23 -8.41 10.59
C VAL A 404 -10.55 -9.47 9.76
N TYR A 405 -10.24 -10.59 10.39
CA TYR A 405 -9.74 -11.78 9.71
C TYR A 405 -10.31 -13.02 10.38
N ASP A 406 -11.05 -13.81 9.62
CA ASP A 406 -11.59 -15.10 10.02
C ASP A 406 -10.76 -16.22 9.37
N SER A 407 -10.19 -17.08 10.17
CA SER A 407 -9.30 -18.14 9.72
C SER A 407 -9.55 -19.44 10.44
N PHE A 408 -9.19 -20.53 9.80
CA PHE A 408 -9.03 -21.81 10.49
C PHE A 408 -7.78 -21.77 11.37
N VAL A 409 -7.78 -22.57 12.41
CA VAL A 409 -6.61 -22.81 13.27
C VAL A 409 -6.13 -24.21 13.02
N PHE A 410 -4.91 -24.34 12.56
CA PHE A 410 -4.23 -25.61 12.37
C PHE A 410 -2.74 -25.46 12.68
N SER A 411 -2.14 -26.44 13.30
CA SER A 411 -0.75 -26.36 13.72
C SER A 411 -0.10 -27.72 13.81
N THR A 412 1.20 -27.77 13.51
CA THR A 412 2.03 -28.95 13.73
C THR A 412 2.15 -29.36 15.20
N SER A 413 1.92 -28.43 16.12
CA SER A 413 2.01 -28.66 17.57
C SER A 413 0.67 -28.99 18.22
N VAL A 414 -0.42 -28.86 17.48
CA VAL A 414 -1.77 -29.02 17.99
C VAL A 414 -2.50 -30.02 17.10
N PRO A 415 -3.00 -31.14 17.64
CA PRO A 415 -3.75 -32.12 16.86
C PRO A 415 -4.87 -31.43 16.08
N ALA A 416 -5.09 -31.86 14.85
CA ALA A 416 -6.09 -31.30 13.97
C ALA A 416 -7.50 -31.43 14.58
N ALA A 417 -7.97 -30.39 15.22
CA ALA A 417 -9.37 -30.25 15.57
C ALA A 417 -10.08 -29.67 14.35
N ALA A 418 -10.91 -30.46 13.70
CA ALA A 418 -11.61 -30.09 12.45
C ALA A 418 -12.50 -28.85 12.59
N ASP A 419 -12.76 -28.39 13.81
CA ASP A 419 -13.60 -27.23 14.11
C ASP A 419 -12.84 -26.02 14.69
N ALA A 420 -11.51 -26.07 14.71
CA ALA A 420 -10.71 -24.98 15.22
C ALA A 420 -10.78 -23.75 14.29
N LYS A 421 -11.33 -22.66 14.81
CA LYS A 421 -11.52 -21.38 14.10
C LYS A 421 -11.06 -20.22 14.95
N MET A 422 -10.55 -19.20 14.30
CA MET A 422 -10.15 -17.96 14.94
C MET A 422 -10.66 -16.74 14.14
N MET A 423 -11.31 -15.83 14.83
CA MET A 423 -11.67 -14.52 14.28
C MET A 423 -10.86 -13.46 15.03
N ASN A 424 -9.95 -12.84 14.34
CA ASN A 424 -9.21 -11.67 14.83
C ASN A 424 -9.89 -10.39 14.37
N GLN A 425 -10.09 -9.45 15.28
CA GLN A 425 -10.64 -8.13 15.04
C GLN A 425 -9.68 -7.10 15.64
N GLN A 426 -9.47 -6.01 14.93
CA GLN A 426 -8.60 -4.93 15.40
C GLN A 426 -9.26 -3.59 15.16
N VAL A 427 -9.27 -2.74 16.21
CA VAL A 427 -9.58 -1.32 16.09
C VAL A 427 -8.28 -0.54 16.26
N GLY A 428 -8.06 0.45 15.39
CA GLY A 428 -6.86 1.28 15.44
C GLY A 428 -7.18 2.76 15.34
N ALA A 429 -6.42 3.58 16.05
CA ALA A 429 -6.39 5.02 15.92
C ALA A 429 -4.97 5.52 15.70
N ALA A 430 -4.77 6.51 14.84
CA ALA A 430 -3.46 7.08 14.55
C ALA A 430 -3.51 8.59 14.48
N LEU A 431 -2.49 9.23 15.04
CA LEU A 431 -2.17 10.63 14.84
C LEU A 431 -0.82 10.71 14.13
N ASN A 432 -0.84 11.22 12.90
CA ASN A 432 0.33 11.37 12.06
C ASN A 432 0.70 12.85 11.93
N TRP A 433 1.99 13.14 12.02
CA TRP A 433 2.54 14.47 11.81
C TRP A 433 3.61 14.41 10.72
N TYR A 434 3.30 14.96 9.57
CA TYR A 434 4.21 15.08 8.44
C TYR A 434 4.91 16.45 8.49
N TRP A 435 6.20 16.46 8.76
CA TRP A 435 6.99 17.70 8.69
C TRP A 435 7.08 18.18 7.23
N ASN A 436 7.27 17.26 6.34
CA ASN A 436 7.36 17.43 4.90
C ASN A 436 7.05 16.05 4.25
N PRO A 437 7.07 15.91 2.92
CA PRO A 437 6.81 14.63 2.27
C PRO A 437 7.73 13.47 2.69
N ASN A 438 8.87 13.76 3.26
CA ASN A 438 9.94 12.81 3.56
C ASN A 438 10.09 12.45 5.04
N VAL A 439 9.50 13.24 5.94
CA VAL A 439 9.63 13.03 7.40
C VAL A 439 8.25 12.97 8.03
N LYS A 440 7.97 11.84 8.68
CA LYS A 440 6.71 11.55 9.37
C LYS A 440 6.97 11.08 10.79
N TRP A 441 6.22 11.62 11.73
CA TRP A 441 6.03 11.08 13.07
C TRP A 441 4.64 10.50 13.20
N ALA A 442 4.50 9.39 13.92
CA ALA A 442 3.21 8.74 14.12
C ALA A 442 3.09 8.24 15.55
N VAL A 443 1.89 8.40 16.11
CA VAL A 443 1.47 7.73 17.35
C VAL A 443 0.24 6.91 17.00
N ASN A 444 0.26 5.62 17.31
CA ASN A 444 -0.81 4.68 16.99
C ASN A 444 -1.24 3.94 18.25
N TYR A 445 -2.53 3.79 18.41
CA TYR A 445 -3.14 2.91 19.39
C TYR A 445 -3.91 1.81 18.66
N PHE A 446 -3.79 0.60 19.16
CA PHE A 446 -4.52 -0.56 18.63
C PHE A 446 -5.12 -1.35 19.79
N HIS A 447 -6.31 -1.85 19.55
CA HIS A 447 -7.04 -2.77 20.40
C HIS A 447 -7.35 -4.03 19.59
N ASP A 448 -6.76 -5.14 19.97
CA ASP A 448 -6.94 -6.45 19.37
C ASP A 448 -7.95 -7.27 20.15
N MET A 449 -8.88 -7.89 19.45
CA MET A 449 -9.89 -8.79 19.98
C MET A 449 -9.85 -10.06 19.14
N THR A 450 -9.60 -11.18 19.78
CA THR A 450 -9.60 -12.47 19.10
C THR A 450 -10.67 -13.36 19.71
N LYS A 451 -11.45 -14.03 18.88
CA LYS A 451 -12.35 -15.10 19.29
C LYS A 451 -11.84 -16.39 18.70
N ALA A 452 -11.44 -17.30 19.52
CA ALA A 452 -10.97 -18.61 19.09
C ALA A 452 -11.87 -19.71 19.62
N ARG A 453 -12.05 -20.74 18.81
CA ARG A 453 -12.67 -22.00 19.23
C ARG A 453 -11.69 -23.12 18.96
N TYR A 454 -11.42 -23.93 19.97
CA TYR A 454 -10.50 -25.05 19.88
C TYR A 454 -10.96 -26.18 20.79
N ASP A 455 -11.07 -27.40 20.28
CA ASP A 455 -11.48 -28.62 21.00
C ASP A 455 -12.79 -28.46 21.82
N GLY A 456 -13.75 -27.70 21.26
CA GLY A 456 -15.03 -27.40 21.88
C GLY A 456 -15.03 -26.19 22.82
N ASP A 457 -13.88 -25.74 23.28
CA ASP A 457 -13.74 -24.57 24.16
C ASP A 457 -13.66 -23.25 23.42
N TYR A 458 -14.09 -22.17 24.08
CA TYR A 458 -14.08 -20.81 23.55
C TYR A 458 -13.08 -19.96 24.32
N TYR A 459 -12.31 -19.16 23.57
CA TYR A 459 -11.28 -18.27 24.07
C TYR A 459 -11.51 -16.86 23.49
N ASP A 460 -11.30 -15.82 24.28
CA ASP A 460 -11.52 -14.41 23.90
C ASP A 460 -10.32 -13.53 24.32
N PRO A 461 -9.11 -13.81 23.80
CA PRO A 461 -7.93 -13.02 24.14
C PRO A 461 -8.02 -11.60 23.57
N ARG A 462 -7.50 -10.64 24.34
CA ARG A 462 -7.50 -9.20 24.01
C ARG A 462 -6.14 -8.60 24.29
N GLY A 463 -5.82 -7.53 23.59
CA GLY A 463 -4.57 -6.80 23.82
C GLY A 463 -4.63 -5.35 23.36
N ASP A 464 -4.02 -4.50 24.17
CA ASP A 464 -3.87 -3.07 23.89
C ASP A 464 -2.41 -2.74 23.69
N TYR A 465 -2.09 -1.95 22.66
CA TYR A 465 -0.74 -1.48 22.47
C TYR A 465 -0.67 -0.07 21.88
N LEU A 466 0.37 0.65 22.30
CA LEU A 466 0.73 1.97 21.83
C LEU A 466 2.02 1.88 21.03
N GLY A 467 1.99 2.36 19.80
CA GLY A 467 3.15 2.44 18.93
C GLY A 467 3.53 3.89 18.64
N MET A 468 4.83 4.15 18.57
CA MET A 468 5.38 5.42 18.10
C MET A 468 6.38 5.15 16.98
N SER A 469 6.36 5.95 15.94
CA SER A 469 7.21 5.77 14.76
C SER A 469 7.78 7.10 14.30
N CYS A 470 9.07 7.09 13.96
CA CYS A 470 9.72 8.15 13.20
C CYS A 470 10.20 7.57 11.87
N ARG A 471 9.73 8.14 10.78
CA ARG A 471 10.03 7.70 9.41
C ARG A 471 10.71 8.80 8.63
N VAL A 472 11.85 8.49 8.05
CA VAL A 472 12.62 9.40 7.20
C VAL A 472 12.93 8.70 5.88
N SER A 473 12.69 9.39 4.77
CA SER A 473 13.11 8.97 3.42
C SER A 473 13.90 10.10 2.74
N PHE A 474 14.82 9.76 1.88
CA PHE A 474 15.67 10.73 1.17
C PHE A 474 16.04 10.27 -0.23
#